data_3da705cecfd3225779df2991996e351d
#
_entry.id   3da705cecfd3225779df2991996e351d
#
_cell.length_a   1.000
_cell.length_b   1.000
_cell.length_c   1.000
_cell.angle_alpha   90.00
_cell.angle_beta   90.00
_cell.angle_gamma   90.00
#
_symmetry.space_group_name_H-M   'P 1'
#
loop_
_entity.id
_entity.type
_entity.pdbx_description
1 polymer ?
#
loop_
_entity_poly.entity_id
_entity_poly.type
_entity_poly.pdbx_seq_one_letter_code
_entity_poly.pdbx_strand_id
1 'polypeptide(L)'
;MELLKTLEAAREVVRNMVASGKISGARDILSECQQAAVAVGTCIEQSEGEGHAAVVCLEEYCEALFIAYEKLGTDKGADEIYEILSKQLEKAETIIKKDIYAKKEVVFFPYKASMWDSLESLYLTLKTNPEYDVYCVPIPYFELNPDRSLGAMHYEGGEYPENIEITDWRAYDLEERRPDEIYIHNGYDDCNLVTSVHPRFYSRNLKQYTDLLVYIPYFVLRETDPEDQVAVDSIKHFVWLPGVIYADKVIVQSEAMKQIYISEYLKAAEKSGLGGRHLDRNYLEQKIDGTGSPKLDRVLRLQREDIEIPEDWKDIIHKADGIDKKIIFYNTSINALLSQDKKMLDKISRVFDIFREYRDEVALLW
;
A
#
# COMPACT_ATOMS: atom_id res chain seq x y z
N MET A 1 -7.83 18.82 -6.69
CA MET A 1 -9.08 19.10 -5.90
C MET A 1 -8.80 19.90 -4.64
N GLU A 2 -7.73 19.62 -3.88
CA GLU A 2 -7.41 20.35 -2.64
C GLU A 2 -7.07 21.83 -2.88
N LEU A 3 -6.30 22.14 -3.93
CA LEU A 3 -6.02 23.52 -4.35
C LEU A 3 -7.29 24.33 -4.69
N LEU A 4 -8.29 23.71 -5.31
CA LEU A 4 -9.56 24.40 -5.58
C LEU A 4 -10.31 24.76 -4.29
N LYS A 5 -10.34 23.86 -3.30
CA LYS A 5 -10.90 24.16 -1.97
C LYS A 5 -10.14 25.29 -1.28
N THR A 6 -8.83 25.36 -1.47
CA THR A 6 -8.00 26.45 -0.94
C THR A 6 -8.37 27.77 -1.58
N LEU A 7 -8.60 27.80 -2.90
CA LEU A 7 -9.08 29.00 -3.61
C LEU A 7 -10.49 29.41 -3.15
N GLU A 8 -11.37 28.44 -2.86
CA GLU A 8 -12.69 28.73 -2.27
C GLU A 8 -12.57 29.42 -0.90
N ALA A 9 -11.75 28.88 -0.01
CA ALA A 9 -11.51 29.44 1.31
C ALA A 9 -10.88 30.85 1.23
N ALA A 10 -9.94 31.06 0.32
CA ALA A 10 -9.25 32.32 0.14
C ALA A 10 -10.20 33.46 -0.24
N ARG A 11 -11.27 33.19 -1.00
CA ARG A 11 -12.30 34.19 -1.34
C ARG A 11 -12.95 34.84 -0.11
N GLU A 12 -13.31 34.01 0.88
CA GLU A 12 -13.90 34.50 2.13
C GLU A 12 -12.89 35.34 2.92
N VAL A 13 -11.62 34.96 2.92
CA VAL A 13 -10.56 35.71 3.59
C VAL A 13 -10.37 37.08 2.92
N VAL A 14 -10.33 37.12 1.59
CA VAL A 14 -10.25 38.36 0.81
C VAL A 14 -11.45 39.28 1.14
N ARG A 15 -12.68 38.77 1.10
CA ARG A 15 -13.89 39.48 1.44
C ARG A 15 -13.81 40.15 2.84
N ASN A 16 -13.40 39.35 3.84
CA ASN A 16 -13.29 39.81 5.21
C ASN A 16 -12.17 40.87 5.38
N MET A 17 -11.05 40.73 4.67
CA MET A 17 -9.98 41.73 4.67
C MET A 17 -10.38 43.03 4.04
N VAL A 18 -11.08 43.00 2.90
CA VAL A 18 -11.60 44.19 2.22
C VAL A 18 -12.62 44.91 3.12
N ALA A 19 -13.55 44.17 3.70
CA ALA A 19 -14.55 44.73 4.61
C ALA A 19 -13.92 45.39 5.87
N SER A 20 -12.76 44.86 6.32
CA SER A 20 -12.01 45.40 7.47
C SER A 20 -10.94 46.45 7.09
N GLY A 21 -10.85 46.86 5.82
CA GLY A 21 -9.89 47.86 5.33
C GLY A 21 -8.45 47.36 5.23
N LYS A 22 -8.19 46.07 5.34
CA LYS A 22 -6.85 45.43 5.22
C LYS A 22 -6.48 45.20 3.76
N ILE A 23 -6.40 46.25 2.96
CA ILE A 23 -6.24 46.17 1.50
C ILE A 23 -4.95 45.54 1.07
N SER A 24 -3.81 45.79 1.76
CA SER A 24 -2.52 45.17 1.43
C SER A 24 -2.57 43.64 1.55
N GLY A 25 -3.08 43.13 2.67
CA GLY A 25 -3.20 41.70 2.89
C GLY A 25 -4.16 41.02 1.90
N ALA A 26 -5.25 41.73 1.50
CA ALA A 26 -6.14 41.23 0.46
C ALA A 26 -5.44 41.11 -0.91
N ARG A 27 -4.55 42.03 -1.25
CA ARG A 27 -3.72 42.00 -2.46
C ARG A 27 -2.75 40.81 -2.47
N ASP A 28 -2.10 40.59 -1.33
CA ASP A 28 -1.15 39.46 -1.19
C ASP A 28 -1.88 38.14 -1.45
N ILE A 29 -3.06 37.91 -0.85
CA ILE A 29 -3.86 36.70 -1.05
C ILE A 29 -4.34 36.56 -2.50
N LEU A 30 -4.79 37.65 -3.16
CA LEU A 30 -5.19 37.59 -4.56
C LEU A 30 -4.02 37.16 -5.47
N SER A 31 -2.80 37.63 -5.18
CA SER A 31 -1.60 37.23 -5.92
C SER A 31 -1.27 35.76 -5.70
N GLU A 32 -1.39 35.26 -4.46
CA GLU A 32 -1.20 33.82 -4.16
C GLU A 32 -2.27 32.95 -4.86
N CYS A 33 -3.54 33.40 -4.87
CA CYS A 33 -4.60 32.71 -5.62
C CYS A 33 -4.32 32.64 -7.12
N GLN A 34 -3.76 33.70 -7.71
CA GLN A 34 -3.39 33.69 -9.12
C GLN A 34 -2.27 32.66 -9.41
N GLN A 35 -1.26 32.61 -8.56
CA GLN A 35 -0.19 31.61 -8.70
C GLN A 35 -0.72 30.19 -8.57
N ALA A 36 -1.62 29.94 -7.62
CA ALA A 36 -2.25 28.64 -7.46
C ALA A 36 -3.12 28.26 -8.67
N ALA A 37 -3.91 29.19 -9.21
CA ALA A 37 -4.74 28.94 -10.39
C ALA A 37 -3.89 28.64 -11.63
N VAL A 38 -2.78 29.35 -11.82
CA VAL A 38 -1.80 29.08 -12.90
C VAL A 38 -1.18 27.68 -12.73
N ALA A 39 -0.79 27.30 -11.51
CA ALA A 39 -0.24 25.98 -11.25
C ALA A 39 -1.23 24.85 -11.61
N VAL A 40 -2.51 25.01 -11.22
CA VAL A 40 -3.57 24.05 -11.60
C VAL A 40 -3.75 24.02 -13.12
N GLY A 41 -3.81 25.18 -13.78
CA GLY A 41 -3.93 25.27 -15.25
C GLY A 41 -2.79 24.55 -15.96
N THR A 42 -1.55 24.77 -15.52
CA THR A 42 -0.36 24.11 -16.09
C THR A 42 -0.41 22.58 -15.92
N CYS A 43 -0.83 22.08 -14.74
CA CYS A 43 -1.00 20.64 -14.55
C CYS A 43 -2.05 20.05 -15.49
N ILE A 44 -3.18 20.75 -15.67
CA ILE A 44 -4.25 20.30 -16.59
C ILE A 44 -3.75 20.31 -18.03
N GLU A 45 -3.05 21.37 -18.44
CA GLU A 45 -2.49 21.49 -19.80
C GLU A 45 -1.48 20.39 -20.13
N GLN A 46 -0.67 19.99 -19.13
CA GLN A 46 0.28 18.88 -19.28
C GLN A 46 -0.41 17.50 -19.42
N SER A 47 -1.57 17.30 -18.78
CA SER A 47 -2.29 16.03 -18.84
C SER A 47 -3.29 15.93 -20.01
N GLU A 48 -4.01 17.02 -20.28
CA GLU A 48 -5.13 17.03 -21.24
C GLU A 48 -4.83 17.78 -22.56
N GLY A 49 -3.70 18.48 -22.61
CA GLY A 49 -3.26 19.27 -23.76
C GLY A 49 -3.69 20.75 -23.73
N GLU A 50 -3.06 21.52 -24.60
CA GLU A 50 -3.33 22.96 -24.75
C GLU A 50 -4.78 23.23 -25.18
N GLY A 51 -5.41 24.27 -24.60
CA GLY A 51 -6.74 24.72 -24.96
C GLY A 51 -7.89 23.93 -24.34
N HIS A 52 -7.61 23.05 -23.39
CA HIS A 52 -8.68 22.38 -22.63
C HIS A 52 -9.60 23.40 -21.94
N ALA A 53 -10.92 23.15 -21.97
CA ALA A 53 -11.93 24.09 -21.44
C ALA A 53 -11.71 24.51 -19.99
N ALA A 54 -11.15 23.64 -19.16
CA ALA A 54 -10.79 23.93 -17.78
C ALA A 54 -9.65 24.95 -17.66
N VAL A 55 -8.64 24.87 -18.56
CA VAL A 55 -7.52 25.83 -18.62
C VAL A 55 -8.06 27.21 -18.97
N VAL A 56 -8.91 27.32 -20.01
CA VAL A 56 -9.55 28.58 -20.41
C VAL A 56 -10.34 29.21 -19.26
N CYS A 57 -11.08 28.40 -18.49
CA CYS A 57 -11.83 28.90 -17.34
C CYS A 57 -10.93 29.36 -16.18
N LEU A 58 -9.77 28.72 -15.98
CA LEU A 58 -8.79 29.15 -14.99
C LEU A 58 -8.08 30.45 -15.44
N GLU A 59 -7.84 30.63 -16.72
CA GLU A 59 -7.36 31.90 -17.28
C GLU A 59 -8.36 33.05 -17.04
N GLU A 60 -9.67 32.81 -17.32
CA GLU A 60 -10.74 33.77 -17.01
C GLU A 60 -10.80 34.10 -15.50
N TYR A 61 -10.54 33.09 -14.63
CA TYR A 61 -10.44 33.31 -13.20
C TYR A 61 -9.22 34.14 -12.82
N CYS A 62 -8.06 33.91 -13.45
CA CYS A 62 -6.85 34.72 -13.26
C CYS A 62 -7.08 36.18 -13.68
N GLU A 63 -7.79 36.44 -14.79
CA GLU A 63 -8.20 37.78 -15.19
C GLU A 63 -9.13 38.43 -14.14
N ALA A 64 -10.07 37.67 -13.61
CA ALA A 64 -10.97 38.19 -12.55
C ALA A 64 -10.20 38.54 -11.26
N LEU A 65 -9.18 37.73 -10.88
CA LEU A 65 -8.28 38.03 -9.77
C LEU A 65 -7.48 39.31 -10.01
N PHE A 66 -6.97 39.52 -11.20
CA PHE A 66 -6.24 40.72 -11.58
C PHE A 66 -7.16 41.97 -11.53
N ILE A 67 -8.37 41.87 -12.08
CA ILE A 67 -9.37 42.95 -12.03
C ILE A 67 -9.74 43.26 -10.56
N ALA A 68 -9.90 42.23 -9.73
CA ALA A 68 -10.15 42.39 -8.30
C ALA A 68 -8.98 43.13 -7.61
N TYR A 69 -7.76 42.72 -7.89
CA TYR A 69 -6.54 43.34 -7.35
C TYR A 69 -6.43 44.83 -7.68
N GLU A 70 -6.67 45.22 -8.95
CA GLU A 70 -6.63 46.62 -9.39
C GLU A 70 -7.75 47.48 -8.77
N LYS A 71 -8.90 46.87 -8.52
CA LYS A 71 -10.07 47.56 -7.95
C LYS A 71 -10.09 47.63 -6.43
N LEU A 72 -9.18 46.97 -5.74
CA LEU A 72 -9.07 47.07 -4.30
C LEU A 72 -8.73 48.49 -3.84
N GLY A 73 -9.56 49.03 -2.96
CA GLY A 73 -9.44 50.41 -2.45
C GLY A 73 -10.18 51.46 -3.28
N THR A 74 -10.94 51.04 -4.31
CA THR A 74 -11.90 51.88 -5.03
C THR A 74 -13.32 51.74 -4.44
N ASP A 75 -14.33 52.43 -5.01
CA ASP A 75 -15.72 52.41 -4.51
C ASP A 75 -16.44 51.03 -4.65
N LYS A 76 -15.79 50.01 -5.16
CA LYS A 76 -16.35 48.65 -5.23
C LYS A 76 -16.33 47.95 -3.88
N GLY A 77 -17.49 47.48 -3.46
CA GLY A 77 -17.66 46.79 -2.19
C GLY A 77 -17.05 45.40 -2.18
N ALA A 78 -16.70 44.87 -0.98
CA ALA A 78 -16.14 43.54 -0.76
C ALA A 78 -17.04 42.43 -1.36
N ASP A 79 -18.35 42.61 -1.33
CA ASP A 79 -19.33 41.65 -1.84
C ASP A 79 -19.29 41.55 -3.36
N GLU A 80 -19.11 42.66 -4.09
CA GLU A 80 -19.03 42.65 -5.56
C GLU A 80 -17.77 41.89 -6.03
N ILE A 81 -16.64 42.09 -5.35
CA ILE A 81 -15.39 41.36 -5.64
C ILE A 81 -15.59 39.85 -5.37
N TYR A 82 -16.20 39.51 -4.24
CA TYR A 82 -16.49 38.13 -3.86
C TYR A 82 -17.38 37.44 -4.89
N GLU A 83 -18.45 38.06 -5.35
CA GLU A 83 -19.40 37.51 -6.33
C GLU A 83 -18.70 37.23 -7.68
N ILE A 84 -17.87 38.18 -8.17
CA ILE A 84 -17.11 38.00 -9.41
C ILE A 84 -16.18 36.79 -9.32
N LEU A 85 -15.38 36.69 -8.24
CA LEU A 85 -14.44 35.61 -8.04
C LEU A 85 -15.16 34.28 -7.86
N SER A 86 -16.28 34.27 -7.12
CA SER A 86 -17.08 33.06 -6.90
C SER A 86 -17.61 32.48 -8.21
N LYS A 87 -18.20 33.32 -9.04
CA LYS A 87 -18.79 32.89 -10.32
C LYS A 87 -17.76 32.28 -11.27
N GLN A 88 -16.57 32.86 -11.36
CA GLN A 88 -15.53 32.34 -12.25
C GLN A 88 -14.90 31.05 -11.69
N LEU A 89 -14.69 30.97 -10.39
CA LEU A 89 -14.15 29.74 -9.78
C LEU A 89 -15.13 28.57 -9.87
N GLU A 90 -16.44 28.82 -9.58
CA GLU A 90 -17.49 27.79 -9.72
C GLU A 90 -17.61 27.28 -11.16
N LYS A 91 -17.43 28.16 -12.17
CA LYS A 91 -17.38 27.76 -13.59
C LYS A 91 -16.19 26.84 -13.85
N ALA A 92 -14.99 27.23 -13.39
CA ALA A 92 -13.79 26.41 -13.55
C ALA A 92 -13.92 25.06 -12.83
N GLU A 93 -14.40 25.04 -11.59
CA GLU A 93 -14.65 23.82 -10.82
C GLU A 93 -15.64 22.88 -11.50
N THR A 94 -16.72 23.41 -12.05
CA THR A 94 -17.75 22.61 -12.73
C THR A 94 -17.15 21.87 -13.91
N ILE A 95 -16.32 22.55 -14.71
CA ILE A 95 -15.67 21.95 -15.87
C ILE A 95 -14.57 20.97 -15.42
N ILE A 96 -13.75 21.34 -14.43
CA ILE A 96 -12.72 20.45 -13.90
C ILE A 96 -13.34 19.15 -13.36
N LYS A 97 -14.40 19.25 -12.55
CA LYS A 97 -15.10 18.07 -12.01
C LYS A 97 -15.77 17.21 -13.07
N LYS A 98 -16.17 17.79 -14.18
CA LYS A 98 -16.86 17.09 -15.27
C LYS A 98 -15.90 16.46 -16.28
N ASP A 99 -14.87 17.20 -16.67
CA ASP A 99 -14.06 16.87 -17.84
C ASP A 99 -12.66 16.34 -17.47
N ILE A 100 -12.18 16.63 -16.22
CA ILE A 100 -10.89 16.13 -15.75
C ILE A 100 -11.10 14.95 -14.83
N TYR A 101 -10.74 13.81 -15.33
CA TYR A 101 -10.81 12.57 -14.61
C TYR A 101 -9.51 12.37 -13.83
N ALA A 102 -9.50 12.82 -12.57
CA ALA A 102 -8.36 12.55 -11.69
C ALA A 102 -8.40 11.06 -11.30
N LYS A 103 -7.56 10.26 -11.93
CA LYS A 103 -7.35 8.88 -11.51
C LYS A 103 -6.76 8.86 -10.11
N LYS A 104 -7.13 7.84 -9.34
CA LYS A 104 -6.46 7.56 -8.08
C LYS A 104 -5.12 6.91 -8.34
N GLU A 105 -4.09 7.41 -7.69
CA GLU A 105 -2.78 6.79 -7.72
C GLU A 105 -2.68 5.70 -6.66
N VAL A 106 -2.37 4.49 -7.10
CA VAL A 106 -2.23 3.32 -6.24
C VAL A 106 -0.83 2.73 -6.40
N VAL A 107 -0.13 2.55 -5.29
CA VAL A 107 1.20 1.95 -5.31
C VAL A 107 1.29 0.70 -4.44
N PHE A 108 1.91 -0.33 -5.00
CA PHE A 108 2.24 -1.57 -4.32
C PHE A 108 3.73 -1.56 -3.98
N PHE A 109 4.07 -1.79 -2.71
CA PHE A 109 5.43 -1.91 -2.21
C PHE A 109 5.76 -3.36 -1.79
N PRO A 110 5.90 -4.30 -2.72
CA PRO A 110 6.38 -5.64 -2.38
C PRO A 110 7.88 -5.63 -2.13
N TYR A 111 8.39 -6.54 -1.24
CA TYR A 111 9.82 -6.59 -0.92
C TYR A 111 10.55 -7.81 -1.48
N LYS A 112 9.87 -8.94 -1.65
CA LYS A 112 10.43 -10.16 -2.28
C LYS A 112 9.55 -10.62 -3.42
N ALA A 113 10.16 -10.91 -4.56
CA ALA A 113 9.47 -11.41 -5.75
C ALA A 113 8.77 -12.76 -5.48
N SER A 114 9.38 -13.64 -4.68
CA SER A 114 8.79 -14.93 -4.27
C SER A 114 7.50 -14.83 -3.45
N MET A 115 7.17 -13.63 -2.96
CA MET A 115 5.96 -13.34 -2.16
C MET A 115 4.96 -12.45 -2.90
N TRP A 116 5.22 -12.16 -4.18
CA TRP A 116 4.39 -11.31 -5.02
C TRP A 116 2.95 -11.81 -5.17
N ASP A 117 2.75 -13.11 -5.14
CA ASP A 117 1.44 -13.76 -5.22
C ASP A 117 0.43 -13.29 -4.18
N SER A 118 0.89 -12.67 -3.09
CA SER A 118 0.03 -12.05 -2.07
C SER A 118 -0.59 -10.71 -2.49
N LEU A 119 -0.12 -10.09 -3.58
CA LEU A 119 -0.61 -8.80 -4.09
C LEU A 119 -1.01 -8.86 -5.57
N GLU A 120 -0.55 -9.87 -6.31
CA GLU A 120 -0.65 -9.96 -7.77
C GLU A 120 -2.08 -9.81 -8.29
N SER A 121 -3.03 -10.58 -7.74
CA SER A 121 -4.42 -10.55 -8.25
C SER A 121 -5.08 -9.19 -8.06
N LEU A 122 -4.78 -8.50 -6.96
CA LEU A 122 -5.28 -7.16 -6.70
C LEU A 122 -4.64 -6.14 -7.63
N TYR A 123 -3.30 -6.19 -7.80
CA TYR A 123 -2.58 -5.34 -8.74
C TYR A 123 -3.14 -5.47 -10.16
N LEU A 124 -3.28 -6.70 -10.67
CA LEU A 124 -3.82 -6.94 -12.01
C LEU A 124 -5.25 -6.44 -12.16
N THR A 125 -6.08 -6.59 -11.14
CA THR A 125 -7.46 -6.09 -11.15
C THR A 125 -7.50 -4.56 -11.21
N LEU A 126 -6.73 -3.88 -10.37
CA LEU A 126 -6.68 -2.42 -10.36
C LEU A 126 -6.04 -1.84 -11.64
N LYS A 127 -5.01 -2.52 -12.19
CA LYS A 127 -4.34 -2.10 -13.44
C LYS A 127 -5.29 -2.09 -14.64
N THR A 128 -6.34 -2.91 -14.63
CA THR A 128 -7.35 -2.92 -15.71
C THR A 128 -8.46 -1.89 -15.52
N ASN A 129 -8.56 -1.27 -14.36
CA ASN A 129 -9.58 -0.27 -14.07
C ASN A 129 -9.08 1.13 -14.48
N PRO A 130 -9.75 1.82 -15.42
CA PRO A 130 -9.32 3.12 -15.92
C PRO A 130 -9.35 4.24 -14.87
N GLU A 131 -9.96 4.00 -13.71
CA GLU A 131 -10.02 4.96 -12.60
C GLU A 131 -8.73 5.03 -11.78
N TYR A 132 -7.77 4.14 -12.05
CA TYR A 132 -6.54 4.04 -11.26
C TYR A 132 -5.30 4.16 -12.14
N ASP A 133 -4.29 4.86 -11.63
CA ASP A 133 -2.90 4.76 -12.06
C ASP A 133 -2.15 3.87 -11.05
N VAL A 134 -1.75 2.69 -11.52
CA VAL A 134 -1.26 1.62 -10.63
C VAL A 134 0.22 1.36 -10.87
N TYR A 135 1.00 1.41 -9.79
CA TYR A 135 2.45 1.21 -9.79
C TYR A 135 2.85 0.00 -8.93
N CYS A 136 3.76 -0.81 -9.45
CA CYS A 136 4.47 -1.83 -8.67
C CYS A 136 5.90 -1.35 -8.45
N VAL A 137 6.24 -1.08 -7.21
CA VAL A 137 7.52 -0.51 -6.79
C VAL A 137 8.17 -1.46 -5.77
N PRO A 138 8.90 -2.49 -6.21
CA PRO A 138 9.62 -3.37 -5.28
C PRO A 138 10.56 -2.56 -4.40
N ILE A 139 10.55 -2.85 -3.10
CA ILE A 139 11.37 -2.14 -2.12
C ILE A 139 12.57 -2.96 -1.69
N PRO A 140 13.73 -2.33 -1.42
CA PRO A 140 14.91 -3.03 -0.92
C PRO A 140 14.71 -3.48 0.53
N TYR A 141 15.44 -4.53 0.91
CA TYR A 141 15.50 -5.03 2.26
C TYR A 141 16.94 -5.34 2.68
N PHE A 142 17.17 -5.45 3.96
CA PHE A 142 18.46 -5.76 4.56
C PHE A 142 18.40 -7.08 5.30
N GLU A 143 19.47 -7.83 5.28
CA GLU A 143 19.71 -8.86 6.29
C GLU A 143 19.94 -8.21 7.64
N LEU A 144 19.56 -8.87 8.73
CA LEU A 144 19.85 -8.42 10.07
C LEU A 144 21.03 -9.17 10.64
N ASN A 145 22.02 -8.41 11.12
CA ASN A 145 23.11 -8.95 11.90
C ASN A 145 22.61 -9.48 13.28
N PRO A 146 23.39 -10.32 13.99
CA PRO A 146 23.01 -10.80 15.32
C PRO A 146 22.72 -9.69 16.34
N ASP A 147 23.34 -8.53 16.20
CA ASP A 147 23.10 -7.34 17.03
C ASP A 147 21.91 -6.47 16.54
N ARG A 148 21.15 -6.96 15.54
CA ARG A 148 20.02 -6.26 14.94
C ARG A 148 20.38 -5.06 14.06
N SER A 149 21.66 -4.79 13.82
CA SER A 149 22.07 -3.78 12.84
C SER A 149 21.78 -4.26 11.41
N LEU A 150 21.62 -3.30 10.49
CA LEU A 150 21.39 -3.57 9.08
C LEU A 150 22.66 -4.12 8.42
N GLY A 151 22.56 -5.29 7.82
CA GLY A 151 23.62 -5.97 7.07
C GLY A 151 23.57 -5.70 5.57
N ALA A 152 23.73 -6.73 4.74
CA ALA A 152 23.69 -6.59 3.29
C ALA A 152 22.30 -6.15 2.79
N MET A 153 22.29 -5.23 1.83
CA MET A 153 21.07 -4.80 1.16
C MET A 153 20.80 -5.67 -0.06
N HIS A 154 19.55 -6.08 -0.21
CA HIS A 154 19.04 -6.86 -1.34
C HIS A 154 17.93 -6.08 -2.05
N TYR A 155 17.83 -6.29 -3.37
CA TYR A 155 16.77 -5.72 -4.20
C TYR A 155 16.42 -6.71 -5.31
N GLU A 156 15.16 -7.14 -5.34
CA GLU A 156 14.66 -8.18 -6.24
C GLU A 156 13.78 -7.61 -7.38
N GLY A 157 13.90 -6.32 -7.72
CA GLY A 157 13.06 -5.69 -8.77
C GLY A 157 13.16 -6.35 -10.16
N GLY A 158 14.24 -7.04 -10.46
CA GLY A 158 14.42 -7.79 -11.72
C GLY A 158 13.90 -9.23 -11.71
N GLU A 159 13.34 -9.71 -10.60
CA GLU A 159 12.89 -11.10 -10.41
C GLU A 159 11.38 -11.28 -10.54
N TYR A 160 10.64 -10.19 -10.80
CA TYR A 160 9.19 -10.21 -10.96
C TYR A 160 8.79 -10.74 -12.34
N PRO A 161 7.57 -11.30 -12.50
CA PRO A 161 7.08 -11.77 -13.80
C PRO A 161 7.13 -10.68 -14.86
N GLU A 162 7.46 -11.04 -16.10
CA GLU A 162 7.62 -10.09 -17.23
C GLU A 162 6.36 -9.25 -17.53
N ASN A 163 5.18 -9.75 -17.20
CA ASN A 163 3.91 -9.05 -17.37
C ASN A 163 3.63 -7.99 -16.29
N ILE A 164 4.50 -7.85 -15.29
CA ILE A 164 4.37 -6.86 -14.24
C ILE A 164 5.29 -5.67 -14.56
N GLU A 165 4.70 -4.51 -14.77
CA GLU A 165 5.44 -3.27 -15.01
C GLU A 165 6.06 -2.78 -13.67
N ILE A 166 7.39 -2.85 -13.59
CA ILE A 166 8.15 -2.47 -12.40
C ILE A 166 8.65 -1.04 -12.51
N THR A 167 8.38 -0.25 -11.48
CA THR A 167 8.98 1.07 -11.28
C THR A 167 10.13 0.96 -10.27
N ASP A 168 11.30 1.50 -10.61
CA ASP A 168 12.43 1.53 -9.67
C ASP A 168 12.08 2.41 -8.46
N TRP A 169 12.29 1.89 -7.24
CA TRP A 169 11.99 2.59 -5.99
C TRP A 169 12.73 3.95 -5.85
N ARG A 170 13.86 4.13 -6.55
CA ARG A 170 14.62 5.39 -6.57
C ARG A 170 13.98 6.44 -7.46
N ALA A 171 13.24 6.00 -8.48
CA ALA A 171 12.52 6.87 -9.40
C ALA A 171 11.11 7.22 -8.91
N TYR A 172 10.60 6.53 -7.88
CA TYR A 172 9.29 6.81 -7.31
C TYR A 172 9.44 7.76 -6.11
N ASP A 173 9.17 9.04 -6.33
CA ASP A 173 9.20 10.04 -5.25
C ASP A 173 7.90 10.02 -4.45
N LEU A 174 7.96 9.37 -3.29
CA LEU A 174 6.80 9.21 -2.41
C LEU A 174 6.33 10.55 -1.80
N GLU A 175 7.24 11.48 -1.57
CA GLU A 175 6.92 12.78 -0.95
C GLU A 175 6.22 13.71 -1.94
N GLU A 176 6.64 13.69 -3.20
CA GLU A 176 6.04 14.47 -4.27
C GLU A 176 4.71 13.87 -4.73
N ARG A 177 4.68 12.55 -4.95
CA ARG A 177 3.53 11.86 -5.54
C ARG A 177 2.35 11.70 -4.59
N ARG A 178 2.60 11.42 -3.31
CA ARG A 178 1.58 11.25 -2.28
C ARG A 178 0.39 10.41 -2.76
N PRO A 179 0.61 9.12 -3.09
CA PRO A 179 -0.41 8.28 -3.68
C PRO A 179 -1.65 8.17 -2.77
N ASP A 180 -2.84 8.06 -3.39
CA ASP A 180 -4.10 7.90 -2.65
C ASP A 180 -4.10 6.62 -1.81
N GLU A 181 -3.52 5.53 -2.37
CA GLU A 181 -3.53 4.23 -1.71
C GLU A 181 -2.14 3.57 -1.78
N ILE A 182 -1.67 3.05 -0.65
CA ILE A 182 -0.45 2.24 -0.55
C ILE A 182 -0.79 0.84 -0.08
N TYR A 183 -0.30 -0.17 -0.81
CA TYR A 183 -0.43 -1.57 -0.46
C TYR A 183 0.92 -2.16 -0.07
N ILE A 184 1.00 -2.77 1.12
CA ILE A 184 2.18 -3.47 1.61
C ILE A 184 1.83 -4.90 1.98
N HIS A 185 2.79 -5.83 1.83
CA HIS A 185 2.62 -7.21 2.26
C HIS A 185 3.58 -7.62 3.39
N ASN A 186 4.64 -6.86 3.62
CA ASN A 186 5.51 -7.04 4.78
C ASN A 186 5.06 -6.12 5.92
N GLY A 187 4.50 -6.71 6.96
CA GLY A 187 4.04 -5.98 8.13
C GLY A 187 5.04 -5.90 9.27
N TYR A 188 6.25 -6.44 9.10
CA TYR A 188 7.22 -6.55 10.20
C TYR A 188 8.08 -5.28 10.37
N ASP A 189 8.27 -4.50 9.30
CA ASP A 189 9.24 -3.41 9.27
C ASP A 189 10.64 -3.91 9.71
N ASP A 190 11.10 -3.52 10.92
CA ASP A 190 12.34 -3.96 11.56
C ASP A 190 12.13 -5.05 12.63
N CYS A 191 10.90 -5.50 12.84
CA CYS A 191 10.57 -6.49 13.87
C CYS A 191 10.82 -7.94 13.46
N ASN A 192 11.12 -8.23 12.18
CA ASN A 192 11.48 -9.58 11.74
C ASN A 192 12.82 -10.01 12.33
N LEU A 193 13.01 -11.33 12.48
CA LEU A 193 14.22 -11.89 13.09
C LEU A 193 15.45 -11.88 12.18
N VAL A 194 15.24 -11.93 10.86
CA VAL A 194 16.30 -12.15 9.87
C VAL A 194 16.44 -11.04 8.84
N THR A 195 15.40 -10.25 8.60
CA THR A 195 15.41 -9.17 7.61
C THR A 195 14.68 -7.93 8.11
N SER A 196 15.01 -6.78 7.54
CA SER A 196 14.27 -5.51 7.69
C SER A 196 14.06 -4.92 6.31
N VAL A 197 12.87 -4.43 6.00
CA VAL A 197 12.71 -3.58 4.81
C VAL A 197 13.48 -2.28 4.98
N HIS A 198 13.80 -1.59 3.89
CA HIS A 198 14.49 -0.32 3.97
C HIS A 198 13.70 0.68 4.83
N PRO A 199 14.31 1.41 5.79
CA PRO A 199 13.62 2.25 6.76
C PRO A 199 12.66 3.30 6.18
N ARG A 200 12.94 3.80 4.96
CA ARG A 200 12.02 4.71 4.23
C ARG A 200 10.62 4.10 4.07
N PHE A 201 10.53 2.77 3.94
CA PHE A 201 9.31 2.04 3.68
C PHE A 201 8.72 1.37 4.93
N TYR A 202 9.12 1.77 6.12
CA TYR A 202 8.44 1.34 7.34
C TYR A 202 6.99 1.84 7.35
N SER A 203 6.09 1.01 7.80
CA SER A 203 4.64 1.27 7.80
C SER A 203 4.28 2.63 8.40
N ARG A 204 4.95 3.02 9.52
CA ARG A 204 4.75 4.33 10.16
C ARG A 204 5.15 5.50 9.28
N ASN A 205 6.16 5.31 8.42
CA ASN A 205 6.63 6.36 7.51
C ASN A 205 5.71 6.45 6.30
N LEU A 206 5.34 5.30 5.70
CA LEU A 206 4.42 5.24 4.57
C LEU A 206 3.08 5.90 4.88
N LYS A 207 2.54 5.69 6.10
CA LYS A 207 1.27 6.30 6.54
C LYS A 207 1.23 7.84 6.44
N GLN A 208 2.37 8.50 6.42
CA GLN A 208 2.45 9.97 6.32
C GLN A 208 2.23 10.49 4.89
N TYR A 209 2.28 9.61 3.89
CA TYR A 209 2.27 9.97 2.46
C TYR A 209 1.03 9.49 1.71
N THR A 210 0.08 8.86 2.39
CA THR A 210 -1.14 8.32 1.75
C THR A 210 -2.37 8.50 2.61
N ASP A 211 -3.52 8.61 1.97
CA ASP A 211 -4.80 8.63 2.65
C ASP A 211 -5.17 7.22 3.14
N LEU A 212 -4.79 6.17 2.38
CA LEU A 212 -5.13 4.78 2.69
C LEU A 212 -3.89 3.87 2.62
N LEU A 213 -3.40 3.43 3.78
CA LEU A 213 -2.39 2.37 3.88
C LEU A 213 -3.07 1.02 4.14
N VAL A 214 -2.86 0.06 3.24
CA VAL A 214 -3.44 -1.28 3.32
C VAL A 214 -2.33 -2.31 3.53
N TYR A 215 -2.49 -3.13 4.56
CA TYR A 215 -1.61 -4.27 4.82
C TYR A 215 -2.32 -5.58 4.45
N ILE A 216 -1.70 -6.34 3.55
CA ILE A 216 -2.13 -7.69 3.14
C ILE A 216 -0.97 -8.64 3.43
N PRO A 217 -1.04 -9.54 4.43
CA PRO A 217 0.05 -10.44 4.76
C PRO A 217 0.49 -11.31 3.57
N TYR A 218 1.80 -11.43 3.37
CA TYR A 218 2.36 -12.32 2.35
C TYR A 218 2.24 -13.82 2.70
N PHE A 219 1.69 -14.14 3.85
CA PHE A 219 1.48 -15.50 4.34
C PHE A 219 -0.01 -15.73 4.63
N VAL A 220 -0.40 -17.00 4.57
CA VAL A 220 -1.70 -17.50 5.03
C VAL A 220 -1.44 -18.34 6.28
N LEU A 221 -2.07 -17.99 7.38
CA LEU A 221 -1.96 -18.74 8.63
C LEU A 221 -2.87 -19.96 8.59
N ARG A 222 -2.60 -20.95 9.44
CA ARG A 222 -3.52 -22.03 9.68
C ARG A 222 -4.85 -21.45 10.17
N GLU A 223 -5.96 -21.89 9.60
CA GLU A 223 -7.28 -21.51 10.09
C GLU A 223 -7.42 -21.96 11.54
N THR A 224 -7.82 -21.05 12.40
CA THR A 224 -7.79 -21.21 13.85
C THR A 224 -9.16 -20.88 14.41
N ASP A 225 -9.67 -21.76 15.26
CA ASP A 225 -10.88 -21.47 16.02
C ASP A 225 -10.59 -20.38 17.06
N PRO A 226 -11.33 -19.27 17.10
CA PRO A 226 -11.17 -18.21 18.10
C PRO A 226 -11.32 -18.68 19.54
N GLU A 227 -11.99 -19.81 19.77
CA GLU A 227 -12.19 -20.40 21.12
C GLU A 227 -11.02 -21.33 21.53
N ASP A 228 -10.18 -21.78 20.59
CA ASP A 228 -8.96 -22.56 20.88
C ASP A 228 -7.83 -21.63 21.32
N GLN A 229 -7.78 -21.33 22.61
CA GLN A 229 -6.78 -20.41 23.17
C GLN A 229 -5.33 -20.87 22.93
N VAL A 230 -5.06 -22.17 22.86
CA VAL A 230 -3.70 -22.70 22.60
C VAL A 230 -3.29 -22.39 21.16
N ALA A 231 -4.21 -22.60 20.22
CA ALA A 231 -3.96 -22.26 18.81
C ALA A 231 -3.84 -20.74 18.62
N VAL A 232 -4.71 -19.93 19.25
CA VAL A 232 -4.65 -18.46 19.24
C VAL A 232 -3.32 -17.97 19.80
N ASP A 233 -2.85 -18.52 20.92
CA ASP A 233 -1.56 -18.14 21.52
C ASP A 233 -0.36 -18.38 20.59
N SER A 234 -0.45 -19.34 19.69
CA SER A 234 0.61 -19.63 18.73
C SER A 234 0.73 -18.59 17.61
N ILE A 235 -0.34 -17.84 17.33
CA ILE A 235 -0.42 -16.88 16.21
C ILE A 235 -0.59 -15.43 16.66
N LYS A 236 -0.86 -15.15 17.93
CA LYS A 236 -1.11 -13.79 18.45
C LYS A 236 0.03 -12.79 18.19
N HIS A 237 1.26 -13.26 17.99
CA HIS A 237 2.39 -12.38 17.70
C HIS A 237 2.29 -11.70 16.32
N PHE A 238 1.49 -12.24 15.39
CA PHE A 238 1.22 -11.58 14.10
C PHE A 238 0.25 -10.40 14.21
N VAL A 239 -0.48 -10.30 15.29
CA VAL A 239 -1.51 -9.27 15.46
C VAL A 239 -0.90 -7.92 15.86
N TRP A 240 0.25 -7.92 16.52
CA TRP A 240 0.90 -6.70 17.02
C TRP A 240 2.16 -6.36 16.23
N LEU A 241 2.03 -6.34 14.88
CA LEU A 241 3.10 -5.95 13.97
C LEU A 241 2.93 -4.48 13.53
N PRO A 242 4.02 -3.78 13.17
CA PRO A 242 3.94 -2.41 12.66
C PRO A 242 2.92 -2.24 11.52
N GLY A 243 2.91 -3.14 10.54
CA GLY A 243 1.93 -3.12 9.45
C GLY A 243 0.47 -3.20 9.93
N VAL A 244 0.19 -3.99 10.98
CA VAL A 244 -1.15 -4.04 11.59
C VAL A 244 -1.46 -2.76 12.37
N ILE A 245 -0.47 -2.20 13.06
CA ILE A 245 -0.65 -1.00 13.90
C ILE A 245 -0.90 0.24 13.04
N TYR A 246 -0.06 0.47 12.03
CA TYR A 246 -0.05 1.73 11.27
C TYR A 246 -0.95 1.72 10.03
N ALA A 247 -1.32 0.56 9.48
CA ALA A 247 -2.25 0.52 8.35
C ALA A 247 -3.65 1.02 8.75
N ASP A 248 -4.37 1.58 7.78
CA ASP A 248 -5.79 1.93 7.91
C ASP A 248 -6.67 0.71 7.71
N LYS A 249 -6.23 -0.19 6.83
CA LYS A 249 -6.89 -1.47 6.52
C LYS A 249 -5.91 -2.63 6.64
N VAL A 250 -6.39 -3.71 7.22
CA VAL A 250 -5.66 -4.98 7.35
C VAL A 250 -6.55 -6.08 6.80
N ILE A 251 -6.08 -6.76 5.76
CA ILE A 251 -6.83 -7.85 5.13
C ILE A 251 -6.31 -9.17 5.68
N VAL A 252 -7.20 -9.96 6.26
CA VAL A 252 -6.88 -11.30 6.76
C VAL A 252 -7.73 -12.36 6.06
N GLN A 253 -7.29 -13.60 6.13
CA GLN A 253 -7.79 -14.69 5.30
C GLN A 253 -9.22 -15.15 5.57
N SER A 254 -9.80 -14.83 6.73
CA SER A 254 -11.15 -15.28 7.09
C SER A 254 -11.77 -14.43 8.20
N GLU A 255 -13.06 -14.57 8.38
CA GLU A 255 -13.81 -13.92 9.49
C GLU A 255 -13.34 -14.45 10.87
N ALA A 256 -13.01 -15.74 10.99
CA ALA A 256 -12.45 -16.27 12.24
C ALA A 256 -11.13 -15.61 12.59
N MET A 257 -10.25 -15.45 11.62
CA MET A 257 -8.99 -14.72 11.80
C MET A 257 -9.20 -13.25 12.14
N LYS A 258 -10.18 -12.57 11.52
CA LYS A 258 -10.56 -11.21 11.88
C LYS A 258 -10.93 -11.11 13.36
N GLN A 259 -11.74 -12.01 13.86
CA GLN A 259 -12.15 -12.02 15.27
C GLN A 259 -10.96 -12.24 16.21
N ILE A 260 -10.02 -13.11 15.86
CA ILE A 260 -8.78 -13.31 16.60
C ILE A 260 -7.93 -12.03 16.59
N TYR A 261 -7.74 -11.43 15.42
CA TYR A 261 -6.97 -10.18 15.29
C TYR A 261 -7.57 -9.08 16.17
N ILE A 262 -8.88 -8.87 16.13
CA ILE A 262 -9.57 -7.86 16.94
C ILE A 262 -9.37 -8.12 18.43
N SER A 263 -9.62 -9.36 18.89
CA SER A 263 -9.55 -9.69 20.30
C SER A 263 -8.12 -9.59 20.87
N GLU A 264 -7.15 -10.12 20.13
CA GLU A 264 -5.75 -10.10 20.58
C GLU A 264 -5.12 -8.69 20.45
N TYR A 265 -5.55 -7.89 19.45
CA TYR A 265 -5.13 -6.50 19.32
C TYR A 265 -5.58 -5.68 20.55
N LEU A 266 -6.84 -5.81 20.97
CA LEU A 266 -7.35 -5.11 22.16
C LEU A 266 -6.57 -5.51 23.41
N LYS A 267 -6.30 -6.80 23.60
CA LYS A 267 -5.48 -7.30 24.73
C LYS A 267 -4.05 -6.72 24.70
N ALA A 268 -3.44 -6.66 23.52
CA ALA A 268 -2.08 -6.14 23.36
C ALA A 268 -2.03 -4.63 23.59
N ALA A 269 -3.00 -3.87 23.08
CA ALA A 269 -3.12 -2.44 23.26
C ALA A 269 -3.31 -2.05 24.74
N GLU A 270 -4.17 -2.77 25.46
CA GLU A 270 -4.38 -2.59 26.90
C GLU A 270 -3.08 -2.82 27.67
N LYS A 271 -2.40 -3.94 27.38
CA LYS A 271 -1.11 -4.30 28.03
C LYS A 271 -0.02 -3.27 27.75
N SER A 272 -0.02 -2.64 26.58
CA SER A 272 0.97 -1.63 26.17
C SER A 272 0.66 -0.23 26.69
N GLY A 273 -0.47 -0.03 27.38
CA GLY A 273 -0.92 1.28 27.84
C GLY A 273 -1.39 2.22 26.70
N LEU A 274 -1.54 1.69 25.50
CA LEU A 274 -2.02 2.41 24.32
C LEU A 274 -3.54 2.33 24.15
N GLY A 275 -4.26 1.67 25.07
CA GLY A 275 -5.72 1.63 25.10
C GLY A 275 -6.29 3.02 25.34
N GLY A 276 -6.71 3.70 24.29
CA GLY A 276 -7.36 5.02 24.32
C GLY A 276 -8.82 4.94 23.95
N ARG A 277 -9.57 6.03 24.19
CA ARG A 277 -11.03 6.13 23.91
C ARG A 277 -11.42 5.89 22.45
N HIS A 278 -10.45 5.89 21.52
CA HIS A 278 -10.68 5.71 20.08
C HIS A 278 -10.25 4.34 19.58
N LEU A 279 -9.62 3.51 20.42
CA LEU A 279 -9.18 2.17 20.07
C LEU A 279 -10.16 1.17 20.70
N ASP A 280 -11.32 1.06 20.09
CA ASP A 280 -12.38 0.14 20.50
C ASP A 280 -12.63 -0.93 19.46
N ARG A 281 -13.54 -1.85 19.76
CA ARG A 281 -13.91 -2.93 18.86
C ARG A 281 -14.48 -2.41 17.54
N ASN A 282 -15.29 -1.35 17.57
CA ASN A 282 -15.92 -0.79 16.36
C ASN A 282 -14.87 -0.23 15.40
N TYR A 283 -13.85 0.42 15.92
CA TYR A 283 -12.72 0.87 15.10
C TYR A 283 -12.00 -0.32 14.45
N LEU A 284 -11.72 -1.39 15.21
CA LEU A 284 -11.03 -2.56 14.68
C LEU A 284 -11.89 -3.37 13.70
N GLU A 285 -13.22 -3.42 13.89
CA GLU A 285 -14.15 -4.01 12.92
C GLU A 285 -14.11 -3.30 11.55
N GLN A 286 -13.88 -2.00 11.55
CA GLN A 286 -13.71 -1.23 10.32
C GLN A 286 -12.30 -1.33 9.74
N LYS A 287 -11.29 -1.53 10.58
CA LYS A 287 -9.88 -1.62 10.17
C LYS A 287 -9.52 -2.98 9.61
N ILE A 288 -10.04 -4.06 10.18
CA ILE A 288 -9.65 -5.44 9.85
C ILE A 288 -10.77 -6.11 9.07
N ASP A 289 -10.45 -6.62 7.88
CA ASP A 289 -11.40 -7.29 6.99
C ASP A 289 -10.98 -8.75 6.77
N GLY A 290 -11.89 -9.69 7.05
CA GLY A 290 -11.71 -11.15 6.90
C GLY A 290 -12.18 -11.65 5.55
N THR A 291 -11.74 -11.04 4.45
CA THR A 291 -12.30 -11.26 3.10
C THR A 291 -11.55 -12.30 2.26
N GLY A 292 -10.43 -12.83 2.76
CA GLY A 292 -9.63 -13.80 2.03
C GLY A 292 -8.18 -13.32 1.86
N SER A 293 -7.39 -14.09 1.11
CA SER A 293 -6.01 -13.73 0.77
C SER A 293 -5.81 -13.81 -0.73
N PRO A 294 -5.29 -12.76 -1.39
CA PRO A 294 -4.97 -12.79 -2.83
C PRO A 294 -4.00 -13.90 -3.21
N LYS A 295 -3.19 -14.36 -2.25
CA LYS A 295 -2.29 -15.51 -2.44
C LYS A 295 -3.02 -16.77 -2.87
N LEU A 296 -4.25 -16.98 -2.41
CA LEU A 296 -5.07 -18.13 -2.79
C LEU A 296 -5.62 -18.02 -4.21
N ASP A 297 -5.80 -16.81 -4.72
CA ASP A 297 -6.31 -16.59 -6.08
C ASP A 297 -5.39 -17.21 -7.13
N ARG A 298 -4.07 -17.08 -6.94
CA ARG A 298 -3.09 -17.70 -7.83
C ARG A 298 -3.19 -19.22 -7.80
N VAL A 299 -3.27 -19.80 -6.61
CA VAL A 299 -3.38 -21.26 -6.44
C VAL A 299 -4.67 -21.79 -7.08
N LEU A 300 -5.79 -21.07 -6.90
CA LEU A 300 -7.10 -21.47 -7.45
C LEU A 300 -7.16 -21.34 -8.98
N ARG A 301 -6.39 -20.43 -9.57
CA ARG A 301 -6.33 -20.24 -11.03
C ARG A 301 -5.33 -21.15 -11.73
N LEU A 302 -4.37 -21.70 -10.98
CA LEU A 302 -3.30 -22.52 -11.52
C LEU A 302 -3.85 -23.80 -12.14
N GLN A 303 -3.57 -24.05 -13.40
CA GLN A 303 -3.86 -25.29 -14.08
C GLN A 303 -2.59 -26.16 -14.11
N ARG A 304 -2.76 -27.47 -14.28
CA ARG A 304 -1.63 -28.40 -14.33
C ARG A 304 -0.64 -28.05 -15.44
N GLU A 305 -1.16 -27.54 -16.55
CA GLU A 305 -0.42 -27.16 -17.75
C GLU A 305 0.45 -25.93 -17.53
N ASP A 306 0.12 -25.10 -16.53
CA ASP A 306 0.86 -23.88 -16.16
C ASP A 306 2.08 -24.20 -15.28
N ILE A 307 2.23 -25.46 -14.83
CA ILE A 307 3.29 -25.87 -13.92
C ILE A 307 4.45 -26.42 -14.73
N GLU A 308 5.54 -25.66 -14.81
CA GLU A 308 6.79 -26.13 -15.35
C GLU A 308 7.58 -26.89 -14.26
N ILE A 309 7.79 -28.19 -14.49
CA ILE A 309 8.64 -29.00 -13.63
C ILE A 309 10.07 -28.84 -14.12
N PRO A 310 11.02 -28.36 -13.26
CA PRO A 310 12.44 -28.28 -13.62
C PRO A 310 12.99 -29.58 -14.18
N GLU A 311 13.82 -29.50 -15.21
CA GLU A 311 14.37 -30.73 -15.88
C GLU A 311 15.14 -31.64 -14.91
N ASP A 312 15.93 -31.07 -14.00
CA ASP A 312 16.67 -31.78 -12.97
C ASP A 312 15.75 -32.50 -11.96
N TRP A 313 14.50 -32.07 -11.82
CA TRP A 313 13.52 -32.74 -10.97
C TRP A 313 12.90 -33.95 -11.66
N LYS A 314 12.82 -33.99 -13.00
CA LYS A 314 12.23 -35.09 -13.75
C LYS A 314 12.97 -36.39 -13.47
N ASP A 315 14.30 -36.36 -13.39
CA ASP A 315 15.13 -37.54 -13.04
C ASP A 315 14.90 -38.01 -11.60
N ILE A 316 14.47 -37.09 -10.71
CA ILE A 316 14.20 -37.43 -9.30
C ILE A 316 12.80 -38.02 -9.13
N ILE A 317 11.81 -37.52 -9.85
CA ILE A 317 10.39 -37.90 -9.69
C ILE A 317 10.00 -39.12 -10.52
N HIS A 318 10.76 -39.47 -11.55
CA HIS A 318 10.48 -40.65 -12.37
C HIS A 318 11.39 -41.83 -11.97
N LYS A 319 10.86 -43.03 -12.13
CA LYS A 319 11.62 -44.26 -12.07
C LYS A 319 12.37 -44.48 -13.39
N ALA A 320 13.35 -45.43 -13.40
CA ALA A 320 14.09 -45.76 -14.59
C ALA A 320 13.22 -46.28 -15.76
N ASP A 321 12.04 -46.80 -15.46
CA ASP A 321 11.05 -47.28 -16.43
C ASP A 321 10.06 -46.19 -16.88
N GLY A 322 10.25 -44.93 -16.42
CA GLY A 322 9.43 -43.80 -16.76
C GLY A 322 8.14 -43.67 -15.94
N ILE A 323 7.90 -44.53 -14.96
CA ILE A 323 6.76 -44.45 -14.05
C ILE A 323 7.04 -43.41 -12.95
N ASP A 324 6.05 -42.63 -12.58
CA ASP A 324 6.17 -41.65 -11.50
C ASP A 324 6.44 -42.34 -10.15
N LYS A 325 7.41 -41.80 -9.40
CA LYS A 325 7.59 -42.16 -8.00
C LYS A 325 6.49 -41.54 -7.16
N LYS A 326 6.26 -42.08 -5.97
CA LYS A 326 5.40 -41.43 -4.99
C LYS A 326 6.12 -40.18 -4.45
N ILE A 327 5.53 -39.00 -4.66
CA ILE A 327 6.11 -37.76 -4.18
C ILE A 327 5.63 -37.51 -2.75
N ILE A 328 6.56 -37.21 -1.85
CA ILE A 328 6.28 -36.86 -0.45
C ILE A 328 6.90 -35.51 -0.18
N PHE A 329 6.03 -34.54 0.23
CA PHE A 329 6.46 -33.24 0.68
C PHE A 329 6.71 -33.28 2.19
N TYR A 330 7.96 -33.01 2.62
CA TYR A 330 8.36 -32.97 4.01
C TYR A 330 8.69 -31.52 4.40
N ASN A 331 7.78 -30.85 5.06
CA ASN A 331 7.96 -29.46 5.49
C ASN A 331 8.45 -29.41 6.93
N THR A 332 9.46 -28.56 7.18
CA THR A 332 9.97 -28.25 8.52
C THR A 332 9.77 -26.76 8.80
N SER A 333 9.32 -26.40 10.01
CA SER A 333 9.17 -24.99 10.37
C SER A 333 10.53 -24.30 10.54
N ILE A 334 10.64 -23.04 10.10
CA ILE A 334 11.84 -22.22 10.28
C ILE A 334 12.21 -22.12 11.78
N ASN A 335 11.23 -21.96 12.67
CA ASN A 335 11.49 -21.91 14.10
C ASN A 335 12.14 -23.18 14.64
N ALA A 336 11.75 -24.36 14.12
CA ALA A 336 12.37 -25.62 14.50
C ALA A 336 13.83 -25.72 14.04
N LEU A 337 14.15 -25.14 12.86
CA LEU A 337 15.53 -25.10 12.35
C LEU A 337 16.38 -24.07 13.09
N LEU A 338 15.83 -22.86 13.34
CA LEU A 338 16.55 -21.79 14.03
C LEU A 338 16.80 -22.09 15.52
N SER A 339 15.97 -22.93 16.14
CA SER A 339 16.18 -23.34 17.54
C SER A 339 17.45 -24.17 17.74
N GLN A 340 18.06 -24.69 16.67
CA GLN A 340 19.24 -25.55 16.65
C GLN A 340 19.12 -26.75 17.65
N ASP A 341 17.89 -27.20 17.89
CA ASP A 341 17.64 -28.34 18.78
C ASP A 341 18.24 -29.59 18.14
N LYS A 342 19.26 -30.18 18.81
CA LYS A 342 19.95 -31.38 18.35
C LYS A 342 18.99 -32.54 18.07
N LYS A 343 17.95 -32.70 18.89
CA LYS A 343 16.92 -33.73 18.69
C LYS A 343 16.13 -33.53 17.39
N MET A 344 15.89 -32.29 17.01
CA MET A 344 15.20 -31.96 15.78
C MET A 344 16.10 -32.25 14.58
N LEU A 345 17.37 -31.86 14.62
CA LEU A 345 18.34 -32.14 13.56
C LEU A 345 18.55 -33.65 13.40
N ASP A 346 18.68 -34.41 14.49
CA ASP A 346 18.79 -35.87 14.47
C ASP A 346 17.51 -36.50 13.86
N LYS A 347 16.32 -35.96 14.16
CA LYS A 347 15.05 -36.40 13.55
C LYS A 347 15.02 -36.16 12.05
N ILE A 348 15.42 -34.98 11.59
CA ILE A 348 15.47 -34.63 10.15
C ILE A 348 16.47 -35.55 9.43
N SER A 349 17.66 -35.78 10.01
CA SER A 349 18.67 -36.68 9.44
C SER A 349 18.12 -38.10 9.27
N ARG A 350 17.44 -38.64 10.30
CA ARG A 350 16.82 -39.97 10.22
C ARG A 350 15.72 -40.03 9.16
N VAL A 351 14.94 -38.97 8.98
CA VAL A 351 13.95 -38.91 7.89
C VAL A 351 14.66 -39.02 6.54
N PHE A 352 15.73 -38.24 6.31
CA PHE A 352 16.49 -38.31 5.06
C PHE A 352 17.13 -39.67 4.84
N ASP A 353 17.63 -40.33 5.89
CA ASP A 353 18.21 -41.70 5.75
C ASP A 353 17.12 -42.68 5.32
N ILE A 354 15.93 -42.63 5.89
CA ILE A 354 14.80 -43.49 5.49
C ILE A 354 14.47 -43.24 4.00
N PHE A 355 14.32 -41.96 3.59
CA PHE A 355 14.01 -41.68 2.19
C PHE A 355 15.11 -42.07 1.22
N ARG A 356 16.37 -42.07 1.66
CA ARG A 356 17.50 -42.56 0.85
C ARG A 356 17.40 -44.07 0.59
N GLU A 357 16.91 -44.87 1.55
CA GLU A 357 16.67 -46.29 1.37
C GLU A 357 15.57 -46.60 0.35
N TYR A 358 14.53 -45.70 0.26
CA TYR A 358 13.38 -45.87 -0.64
C TYR A 358 13.44 -44.99 -1.89
N ARG A 359 14.61 -44.42 -2.22
CA ARG A 359 14.79 -43.46 -3.32
C ARG A 359 14.31 -43.94 -4.70
N ASP A 360 14.24 -45.25 -4.91
CA ASP A 360 13.79 -45.81 -6.19
C ASP A 360 12.26 -45.85 -6.31
N GLU A 361 11.52 -45.70 -5.21
CA GLU A 361 10.07 -45.73 -5.17
C GLU A 361 9.46 -44.39 -4.80
N VAL A 362 10.20 -43.58 -4.04
CA VAL A 362 9.71 -42.32 -3.44
C VAL A 362 10.66 -41.18 -3.77
N ALA A 363 10.09 -40.04 -4.15
CA ALA A 363 10.80 -38.77 -4.25
C ALA A 363 10.43 -37.89 -3.04
N LEU A 364 11.44 -37.34 -2.36
CA LEU A 364 11.27 -36.41 -1.23
C LEU A 364 11.50 -34.99 -1.71
N LEU A 365 10.50 -34.14 -1.49
CA LEU A 365 10.61 -32.68 -1.61
C LEU A 365 10.68 -32.06 -0.20
N TRP A 366 11.76 -31.29 0.07
CA TRP A 366 12.02 -30.65 1.36
C TRP A 366 12.35 -29.18 1.20
#